data_6d894b91c8123e59a7d8bfcd7a75acb9
#
_entry.id   6d894b91c8123e59a7d8bfcd7a75acb9
#
_cell.length_a   1.000
_cell.length_b   1.000
_cell.length_c   1.000
_cell.angle_alpha   90.00
_cell.angle_beta   90.00
_cell.angle_gamma   90.00
#
_symmetry.space_group_name_H-M   'P 1'
#
loop_
_entity.id
_entity.type
_entity.pdbx_description
1 polymer ?
#
loop_
_entity_poly.entity_id
_entity_poly.type
_entity_poly.pdbx_seq_one_letter_code
_entity_poly.pdbx_strand_id
1 'polypeptide(L)' 'MKGYSSKEIIKILLEDGWFEYSSATGSHHSFKHHTKKGRVVVPHPRKDLPIGTVKNIAKQAQIELI' A
#
# COMPACT_ATOMS: atom_id res chain seq x y z
N MET A 1 17.77 5.54 6.44
CA MET A 1 16.34 5.22 6.40
C MET A 1 16.08 4.18 5.31
N LYS A 2 15.33 3.16 5.65
CA LYS A 2 15.03 2.10 4.69
C LYS A 2 14.04 2.60 3.64
N GLY A 3 14.32 2.31 2.36
CA GLY A 3 13.36 2.52 1.30
C GLY A 3 12.42 1.34 1.17
N TYR A 4 11.30 1.55 0.51
CA TYR A 4 10.31 0.50 0.25
C TYR A 4 9.99 0.45 -1.23
N SER A 5 9.95 -0.77 -1.76
CA SER A 5 9.38 -1.00 -3.09
C SER A 5 7.87 -1.19 -2.96
N SER A 6 7.15 -1.00 -4.06
CA SER A 6 5.71 -1.26 -4.05
C SER A 6 5.41 -2.73 -3.70
N LYS A 7 6.25 -3.65 -4.15
CA LYS A 7 6.08 -5.07 -3.86
C LYS A 7 6.15 -5.33 -2.36
N GLU A 8 7.11 -4.70 -1.67
CA GLU A 8 7.25 -4.83 -0.22
C GLU A 8 6.03 -4.28 0.50
N ILE A 9 5.56 -3.10 0.08
CA ILE A 9 4.37 -2.47 0.66
C ILE A 9 3.15 -3.35 0.48
N ILE A 10 2.95 -3.88 -0.71
CA ILE A 10 1.81 -4.76 -1.00
C ILE A 10 1.86 -6.00 -0.10
N LYS A 11 3.04 -6.60 0.06
CA LYS A 11 3.19 -7.75 0.93
C LYS A 11 2.78 -7.42 2.37
N ILE A 12 3.22 -6.26 2.86
CA ILE A 12 2.88 -5.81 4.22
C ILE A 12 1.37 -5.60 4.35
N LEU A 13 0.74 -4.99 3.34
CA LEU A 13 -0.70 -4.79 3.33
C LEU A 13 -1.45 -6.12 3.38
N LEU A 14 -1.04 -7.08 2.57
CA LEU A 14 -1.69 -8.40 2.54
C LEU A 14 -1.55 -9.09 3.90
N GLU A 15 -0.40 -8.99 4.54
CA GLU A 15 -0.18 -9.57 5.86
C GLU A 15 -1.04 -8.91 6.93
N ASP A 16 -1.39 -7.64 6.76
CA ASP A 16 -2.26 -6.91 7.69
C ASP A 16 -3.75 -7.16 7.41
N GLY A 17 -4.07 -7.92 6.37
CA GLY A 17 -5.45 -8.25 6.04
C GLY A 17 -6.08 -7.42 4.93
N TRP A 18 -5.30 -6.52 4.30
CA TRP A 18 -5.78 -5.81 3.13
C TRP A 18 -5.81 -6.74 1.94
N PHE A 19 -6.77 -6.54 1.05
CA PHE A 19 -6.87 -7.32 -0.18
C PHE A 19 -7.11 -6.40 -1.37
N GLU A 20 -6.54 -6.76 -2.49
CA GLU A 20 -6.70 -5.99 -3.71
C GLU A 20 -8.10 -6.21 -4.27
N TYR A 21 -8.79 -5.12 -4.62
CA TYR A 21 -10.11 -5.22 -5.23
C TYR A 21 -10.19 -4.57 -6.60
N SER A 22 -9.20 -3.76 -6.97
CA SER A 22 -9.20 -3.12 -8.27
C SER A 22 -7.78 -2.81 -8.72
N SER A 23 -7.50 -3.12 -9.98
CA SER A 23 -6.26 -2.75 -10.65
C SER A 23 -6.58 -2.18 -12.03
N ALA A 24 -7.66 -1.42 -12.10
CA ALA A 24 -8.23 -0.98 -13.38
C ALA A 24 -7.27 -0.16 -14.24
N THR A 25 -6.35 0.57 -13.62
CA THR A 25 -5.39 1.37 -14.35
C THR A 25 -4.06 0.67 -14.61
N GLY A 26 -3.91 -0.56 -14.13
CA GLY A 26 -2.69 -1.33 -14.30
C GLY A 26 -1.53 -0.85 -13.45
N SER A 27 -1.37 0.45 -13.27
CA SER A 27 -0.26 1.01 -12.49
C SER A 27 -0.66 1.46 -11.09
N HIS A 28 -1.94 1.36 -10.75
CA HIS A 28 -2.45 1.70 -9.43
C HIS A 28 -3.30 0.56 -8.93
N HIS A 29 -2.92 0.01 -7.80
CA HIS A 29 -3.60 -1.13 -7.18
C HIS A 29 -4.32 -0.66 -5.93
N SER A 30 -5.63 -0.92 -5.86
CA SER A 30 -6.48 -0.46 -4.77
C SER A 30 -6.80 -1.62 -3.84
N PHE A 31 -6.74 -1.34 -2.53
CA PHE A 31 -6.92 -2.35 -1.49
C PHE A 31 -8.00 -1.93 -0.52
N LYS A 32 -8.70 -2.91 0.01
CA LYS A 32 -9.70 -2.75 1.07
C LYS A 32 -9.39 -3.71 2.22
N HIS A 33 -10.01 -3.45 3.35
CA HIS A 33 -9.85 -4.26 4.56
C HIS A 33 -11.22 -4.57 5.14
N HIS A 34 -11.36 -5.76 5.73
CA HIS A 34 -12.65 -6.19 6.28
C HIS A 34 -13.08 -5.37 7.49
N THR A 35 -12.13 -4.89 8.28
CA THR A 35 -12.44 -4.16 9.52
C THR A 35 -11.96 -2.73 9.53
N LYS A 36 -10.89 -2.40 8.82
CA LYS A 36 -10.38 -1.03 8.73
C LYS A 36 -11.12 -0.30 7.63
N LYS A 37 -11.46 0.97 7.89
CA LYS A 37 -12.20 1.79 6.95
C LYS A 37 -11.31 2.34 5.84
N GLY A 38 -11.95 2.77 4.75
CA GLY A 38 -11.26 3.42 3.66
C GLY A 38 -10.61 2.45 2.70
N ARG A 39 -9.74 3.01 1.89
CA ARG A 39 -9.00 2.22 0.90
C ARG A 39 -7.57 2.71 0.84
N VAL A 40 -6.70 1.85 0.34
CA VAL A 40 -5.30 2.18 0.12
C VAL A 40 -5.00 1.99 -1.35
N VAL A 41 -4.32 2.97 -1.95
CA VAL A 41 -3.90 2.88 -3.35
C VAL A 41 -2.38 2.87 -3.38
N VAL A 42 -1.81 1.87 -4.05
CA VAL A 42 -0.37 1.70 -4.17
C VAL A 42 0.03 1.78 -5.63
N PRO A 43 0.91 2.74 -5.99
CA PRO A 43 1.47 2.74 -7.35
C PRO A 43 2.40 1.54 -7.50
N HIS A 44 2.13 0.69 -8.49
CA HIS A 44 2.87 -0.54 -8.69
C HIS A 44 2.93 -0.84 -10.19
N PRO A 45 4.07 -1.25 -10.73
CA PRO A 45 5.33 -1.53 -10.04
C PRO A 45 6.20 -0.28 -9.82
N ARG A 46 6.87 -0.23 -8.69
CA ARG A 46 7.86 0.80 -8.36
C ARG A 46 8.97 0.18 -7.53
N LYS A 47 10.21 0.40 -7.93
CA LYS A 47 11.37 -0.12 -7.17
C LYS A 47 11.55 0.63 -5.86
N ASP A 48 11.29 1.94 -5.89
CA ASP A 48 11.39 2.82 -4.73
C ASP A 48 10.18 3.72 -4.71
N LEU A 49 9.47 3.72 -3.60
CA LEU A 49 8.38 4.66 -3.39
C LEU A 49 8.92 5.88 -2.66
N PRO A 50 8.52 7.10 -3.09
CA PRO A 50 8.89 8.30 -2.34
C PRO A 50 8.43 8.17 -0.89
N ILE A 51 9.23 8.73 0.04
CA ILE A 51 8.93 8.62 1.46
C ILE A 51 7.56 9.21 1.81
N GLY A 52 7.16 10.28 1.14
CA GLY A 52 5.84 10.87 1.35
C GLY A 52 4.72 9.90 0.96
N THR A 53 4.90 9.17 -0.13
CA THR A 53 3.95 8.16 -0.57
C THR A 53 3.86 7.03 0.45
N VAL A 54 5.01 6.57 0.95
CA VAL A 54 5.05 5.51 1.97
C VAL A 54 4.32 5.95 3.23
N LYS A 55 4.55 7.18 3.68
CA LYS A 55 3.88 7.72 4.86
C LYS A 55 2.38 7.81 4.66
N ASN A 56 1.93 8.24 3.49
CA ASN A 56 0.50 8.31 3.17
C ASN A 56 -0.14 6.94 3.17
N ILE A 57 0.53 5.96 2.58
CA ILE A 57 0.02 4.58 2.56
C ILE A 57 -0.09 4.05 3.99
N ALA A 58 0.94 4.25 4.79
CA ALA A 58 0.94 3.79 6.19
C ALA A 58 -0.22 4.42 6.97
N LYS A 59 -0.46 5.71 6.75
CA LYS A 59 -1.55 6.43 7.40
C LYS A 59 -2.91 5.87 6.96
N GLN A 60 -3.10 5.69 5.66
CA GLN A 60 -4.34 5.14 5.12
C GLN A 60 -4.59 3.72 5.62
N ALA A 61 -3.54 2.92 5.65
CA ALA A 61 -3.64 1.51 6.04
C ALA A 61 -3.63 1.31 7.56
N GLN A 62 -3.37 2.37 8.33
CA GLN A 62 -3.29 2.31 9.79
C GLN A 62 -2.25 1.29 10.22
N ILE A 63 -1.07 1.35 9.60
CA ILE A 63 0.07 0.48 9.93
C ILE A 63 1.30 1.34 10.16
N GLU A 64 2.28 0.77 10.85
CA GLU A 64 3.56 1.43 11.08
C GLU A 64 4.59 0.87 10.10
N LEU A 65 5.21 1.74 9.31
CA LEU A 65 6.23 1.37 8.35
C LEU A 65 7.59 1.97 8.67
N ILE A 66 7.62 3.05 9.40
CA ILE A 66 8.86 3.77 9.70
C ILE A 66 8.90 4.09 11.19
#